data_fa8184aa150a539ecc9b0fb671d7b0c5
#
_entry.id   fa8184aa150a539ecc9b0fb671d7b0c5
#
_cell.length_a   1.000
_cell.length_b   1.000
_cell.length_c   1.000
_cell.angle_alpha   90.00
_cell.angle_beta   90.00
_cell.angle_gamma   90.00
#
_symmetry.space_group_name_H-M   'P 1'
#
loop_
_entity.id
_entity.type
_entity.pdbx_description
1 polymer ?
#
loop_
_entity_poly.entity_id
_entity_poly.type
_entity_poly.pdbx_seq_one_letter_code
_entity_poly.pdbx_strand_id
1 'polypeptide(L)'
;SVNVDESTAKVVNYLTTSWRGGIGGVELVTEETPAGGNPEQLALVKDLLGEGTTEYGNGTSGRKQNVAVGAEKINGTLVQPGEEFSVEAVVVPFDAENGYALAASYEMGKVVDSYGGGICQVSTTLYVAVLKAEPFHDCPLCGSVDGCSDCRGIERPEIHQQYGCADLY
;
A
#
# COMPACT_ATOMS: atom_id res chain seq x y z
N SER A 1 -1.12 19.39 -1.45
CA SER A 1 0.14 19.66 -2.16
C SER A 1 0.52 21.13 -2.08
N VAL A 2 1.79 21.46 -2.32
CA VAL A 2 2.24 22.85 -2.43
C VAL A 2 2.04 23.33 -3.87
N ASN A 3 1.34 24.44 -4.07
CA ASN A 3 1.28 25.10 -5.37
C ASN A 3 2.62 25.81 -5.63
N VAL A 4 3.46 25.16 -6.45
CA VAL A 4 4.84 25.61 -6.70
C VAL A 4 4.89 26.95 -7.42
N ASP A 5 4.05 27.16 -8.42
CA ASP A 5 4.05 28.37 -9.25
C ASP A 5 3.65 29.61 -8.44
N GLU A 6 2.54 29.52 -7.71
CA GLU A 6 2.08 30.63 -6.87
C GLU A 6 3.00 30.86 -5.67
N SER A 7 3.54 29.81 -5.07
CA SER A 7 4.51 29.93 -3.98
C SER A 7 5.80 30.60 -4.47
N THR A 8 6.29 30.23 -5.64
CA THR A 8 7.47 30.87 -6.25
C THR A 8 7.21 32.32 -6.54
N ALA A 9 6.06 32.69 -7.10
CA ALA A 9 5.68 34.06 -7.34
C ALA A 9 5.66 34.90 -6.04
N LYS A 10 5.10 34.33 -4.95
CA LYS A 10 5.12 34.98 -3.63
C LYS A 10 6.55 35.21 -3.09
N VAL A 11 7.40 34.17 -3.19
CA VAL A 11 8.80 34.28 -2.75
C VAL A 11 9.55 35.34 -3.54
N VAL A 12 9.44 35.35 -4.89
CA VAL A 12 10.08 36.34 -5.75
C VAL A 12 9.58 37.75 -5.43
N ASN A 13 8.28 37.91 -5.27
CA ASN A 13 7.72 39.24 -4.91
C ASN A 13 8.22 39.68 -3.55
N TYR A 14 8.25 38.81 -2.55
CA TYR A 14 8.78 39.15 -1.23
C TYR A 14 10.25 39.60 -1.29
N LEU A 15 11.09 38.84 -2.00
CA LEU A 15 12.52 39.13 -2.15
C LEU A 15 12.77 40.46 -2.87
N THR A 16 11.94 40.79 -3.86
CA THR A 16 12.13 42.01 -4.66
C THR A 16 11.55 43.28 -4.03
N THR A 17 10.46 43.13 -3.27
CA THR A 17 9.73 44.29 -2.75
C THR A 17 9.92 44.55 -1.25
N SER A 18 9.95 43.48 -0.45
CA SER A 18 9.82 43.59 1.00
C SER A 18 11.06 43.18 1.79
N TRP A 19 11.90 42.29 1.23
CA TRP A 19 13.09 41.84 1.93
C TRP A 19 14.15 42.92 2.06
N ARG A 20 14.65 43.14 3.26
CA ARG A 20 15.67 44.14 3.59
C ARG A 20 16.93 43.52 4.19
N GLY A 21 17.11 42.21 4.06
CA GLY A 21 18.18 41.43 4.70
C GLY A 21 17.73 40.79 6.00
N GLY A 22 18.46 39.76 6.43
CA GLY A 22 18.14 38.99 7.62
C GLY A 22 17.24 37.78 7.35
N ILE A 23 16.72 37.16 8.43
CA ILE A 23 15.82 36.03 8.36
C ILE A 23 14.40 36.53 8.11
N GLY A 24 13.77 36.03 7.04
CA GLY A 24 12.38 36.32 6.72
C GLY A 24 11.64 35.02 6.38
N GLY A 25 10.32 35.03 6.50
CA GLY A 25 9.45 33.91 6.13
C GLY A 25 8.40 34.31 5.11
N VAL A 26 8.12 33.42 4.17
CA VAL A 26 7.03 33.58 3.20
C VAL A 26 6.13 32.34 3.38
N GLU A 27 4.83 32.56 3.58
CA GLU A 27 3.85 31.52 3.67
C GLU A 27 3.60 30.93 2.27
N LEU A 28 3.84 29.64 2.13
CA LEU A 28 3.63 28.93 0.86
C LEU A 28 2.14 28.74 0.59
N VAL A 29 1.77 28.76 -0.68
CA VAL A 29 0.41 28.44 -1.12
C VAL A 29 0.25 26.94 -1.17
N THR A 30 -0.69 26.42 -0.40
CA THR A 30 -1.02 24.99 -0.38
C THR A 30 -2.41 24.76 -0.99
N GLU A 31 -2.49 23.76 -1.82
CA GLU A 31 -3.77 23.24 -2.33
C GLU A 31 -4.14 22.00 -1.53
N GLU A 32 -5.31 22.04 -0.91
CA GLU A 32 -5.90 20.85 -0.32
C GLU A 32 -6.54 20.03 -1.42
N THR A 33 -5.90 18.91 -1.77
CA THR A 33 -6.52 17.91 -2.61
C THR A 33 -7.36 17.03 -1.67
N PRO A 34 -8.70 17.03 -1.76
CA PRO A 34 -9.50 16.14 -0.96
C PRO A 34 -9.07 14.69 -1.26
N ALA A 35 -8.94 13.87 -0.22
CA ALA A 35 -8.69 12.45 -0.39
C ALA A 35 -9.75 11.88 -1.33
N GLY A 36 -9.31 11.16 -2.37
CA GLY A 36 -10.21 10.53 -3.33
C GLY A 36 -10.93 9.36 -2.66
N GLY A 37 -12.04 9.62 -1.99
CA GLY A 37 -12.85 8.61 -1.32
C GLY A 37 -14.17 9.23 -0.86
N ASN A 38 -15.17 8.40 -0.68
CA ASN A 38 -16.44 8.83 -0.10
C ASN A 38 -16.25 9.02 1.43
N PRO A 39 -16.37 10.25 1.97
CA PRO A 39 -16.20 10.51 3.40
C PRO A 39 -17.15 9.68 4.29
N GLU A 40 -18.35 9.35 3.78
CA GLU A 40 -19.33 8.53 4.51
C GLU A 40 -18.82 7.08 4.63
N GLN A 41 -18.19 6.52 3.59
CA GLN A 41 -17.61 5.19 3.63
C GLN A 41 -16.37 5.15 4.52
N LEU A 42 -15.50 6.15 4.45
CA LEU A 42 -14.34 6.26 5.33
C LEU A 42 -14.72 6.38 6.81
N ALA A 43 -15.84 7.01 7.12
CA ALA A 43 -16.35 7.10 8.47
C ALA A 43 -16.82 5.75 9.06
N LEU A 44 -17.04 4.74 8.22
CA LEU A 44 -17.37 3.38 8.65
C LEU A 44 -16.13 2.56 9.05
N VAL A 45 -14.93 2.96 8.58
CA VAL A 45 -13.66 2.31 8.93
C VAL A 45 -13.26 2.78 10.33
N LYS A 46 -13.47 1.95 11.35
CA LYS A 46 -13.25 2.32 12.76
C LYS A 46 -12.29 1.39 13.48
N ASP A 47 -12.21 0.14 13.08
CA ASP A 47 -11.55 -0.92 13.84
C ASP A 47 -10.36 -1.47 13.06
N LEU A 48 -9.28 -1.79 13.78
CA LEU A 48 -8.16 -2.57 13.27
C LEU A 48 -8.55 -4.06 13.28
N LEU A 49 -8.76 -4.65 12.11
CA LEU A 49 -9.19 -6.04 11.99
C LEU A 49 -8.02 -7.01 11.99
N GLY A 50 -6.90 -6.65 11.37
CA GLY A 50 -5.72 -7.52 11.32
C GLY A 50 -4.44 -6.74 11.06
N GLU A 51 -3.33 -7.27 11.54
CA GLU A 51 -2.00 -6.68 11.40
C GLU A 51 -1.00 -7.74 10.94
N GLY A 52 -0.24 -7.43 9.90
CA GLY A 52 0.90 -8.22 9.41
C GLY A 52 2.17 -7.38 9.42
N THR A 53 3.26 -7.94 9.93
CA THR A 53 4.55 -7.25 9.99
C THR A 53 5.66 -8.16 9.49
N THR A 54 6.54 -7.64 8.63
CA THR A 54 7.77 -8.31 8.20
C THR A 54 8.91 -7.30 8.11
N GLU A 55 10.13 -7.77 8.36
CA GLU A 55 11.34 -6.95 8.30
C GLU A 55 12.01 -7.09 6.94
N TYR A 56 12.39 -5.96 6.32
CA TYR A 56 13.10 -5.94 5.03
C TYR A 56 14.41 -5.13 5.07
N GLY A 57 14.88 -4.77 6.27
CA GLY A 57 16.03 -3.90 6.50
C GLY A 57 17.37 -4.40 5.94
N ASN A 58 17.55 -5.71 5.77
CA ASN A 58 18.79 -6.34 5.30
C ASN A 58 18.90 -6.48 3.76
N GLY A 59 17.89 -6.01 3.01
CA GLY A 59 17.89 -6.05 1.55
C GLY A 59 18.77 -4.98 0.88
N THR A 60 19.04 -5.16 -0.41
CA THR A 60 19.67 -4.13 -1.27
C THR A 60 18.82 -2.87 -1.33
N SER A 61 19.42 -1.73 -1.72
CA SER A 61 18.68 -0.47 -1.86
C SER A 61 17.50 -0.58 -2.83
N GLY A 62 17.71 -1.26 -3.98
CA GLY A 62 16.65 -1.49 -4.96
C GLY A 62 15.49 -2.31 -4.40
N ARG A 63 15.79 -3.38 -3.64
CA ARG A 63 14.76 -4.18 -2.97
C ARG A 63 13.97 -3.34 -1.95
N LYS A 64 14.64 -2.53 -1.13
CA LYS A 64 13.98 -1.65 -0.15
C LYS A 64 13.06 -0.65 -0.83
N GLN A 65 13.53 -0.06 -1.93
CA GLN A 65 12.73 0.85 -2.74
C GLN A 65 11.48 0.16 -3.28
N ASN A 66 11.61 -1.03 -3.87
CA ASN A 66 10.48 -1.79 -4.42
C ASN A 66 9.43 -2.13 -3.35
N VAL A 67 9.88 -2.57 -2.17
CA VAL A 67 8.97 -2.87 -1.05
C VAL A 67 8.22 -1.60 -0.61
N ALA A 68 8.92 -0.46 -0.50
CA ALA A 68 8.30 0.81 -0.13
C ALA A 68 7.28 1.27 -1.17
N VAL A 69 7.63 1.23 -2.47
CA VAL A 69 6.72 1.61 -3.57
C VAL A 69 5.49 0.70 -3.62
N GLY A 70 5.68 -0.62 -3.49
CA GLY A 70 4.55 -1.56 -3.47
C GLY A 70 3.62 -1.33 -2.28
N ALA A 71 4.17 -1.08 -1.09
CA ALA A 71 3.38 -0.77 0.09
C ALA A 71 2.63 0.56 -0.06
N GLU A 72 3.26 1.59 -0.63
CA GLU A 72 2.64 2.88 -0.88
C GLU A 72 1.47 2.78 -1.87
N LYS A 73 1.62 1.99 -2.93
CA LYS A 73 0.55 1.77 -3.92
C LYS A 73 -0.68 1.07 -3.33
N ILE A 74 -0.49 0.17 -2.38
CA ILE A 74 -1.58 -0.54 -1.70
C ILE A 74 -2.23 0.31 -0.62
N ASN A 75 -1.46 1.21 -0.01
CA ASN A 75 -1.91 2.00 1.13
C ASN A 75 -3.14 2.85 0.78
N GLY A 76 -4.12 2.85 1.67
CA GLY A 76 -5.35 3.61 1.50
C GLY A 76 -6.38 2.98 0.57
N THR A 77 -6.15 1.78 0.05
CA THR A 77 -7.17 1.07 -0.75
C THR A 77 -8.36 0.70 0.12
N LEU A 78 -9.54 1.10 -0.31
CA LEU A 78 -10.80 0.74 0.32
C LEU A 78 -11.48 -0.37 -0.49
N VAL A 79 -11.73 -1.50 0.15
CA VAL A 79 -12.40 -2.65 -0.45
C VAL A 79 -13.81 -2.75 0.12
N GLN A 80 -14.82 -2.79 -0.75
CA GLN A 80 -16.22 -2.89 -0.32
C GLN A 80 -16.59 -4.35 -0.03
N PRO A 81 -17.61 -4.60 0.80
CA PRO A 81 -18.13 -5.95 1.01
C PRO A 81 -18.49 -6.63 -0.33
N GLY A 82 -17.92 -7.82 -0.57
CA GLY A 82 -18.10 -8.57 -1.81
C GLY A 82 -17.24 -8.12 -2.99
N GLU A 83 -16.35 -7.15 -2.79
CA GLU A 83 -15.40 -6.70 -3.81
C GLU A 83 -14.11 -7.53 -3.74
N GLU A 84 -13.55 -7.84 -4.91
CA GLU A 84 -12.26 -8.51 -5.03
C GLU A 84 -11.10 -7.50 -5.03
N PHE A 85 -10.06 -7.75 -4.23
CA PHE A 85 -8.85 -6.96 -4.22
C PHE A 85 -7.69 -7.73 -4.87
N SER A 86 -7.20 -7.24 -6.01
CA SER A 86 -6.03 -7.78 -6.68
C SER A 86 -4.78 -6.95 -6.37
N VAL A 87 -3.85 -7.54 -5.62
CA VAL A 87 -2.53 -6.93 -5.35
C VAL A 87 -1.80 -6.64 -6.65
N GLU A 88 -1.84 -7.58 -7.60
CA GLU A 88 -1.22 -7.42 -8.91
C GLU A 88 -1.72 -6.17 -9.64
N ALA A 89 -3.04 -6.02 -9.75
CA ALA A 89 -3.63 -4.89 -10.46
C ALA A 89 -3.20 -3.53 -9.89
N VAL A 90 -2.86 -3.49 -8.59
CA VAL A 90 -2.45 -2.26 -7.91
C VAL A 90 -0.95 -1.98 -8.05
N VAL A 91 -0.11 -3.02 -8.00
CA VAL A 91 1.35 -2.84 -7.95
C VAL A 91 2.00 -2.73 -9.32
N VAL A 92 1.39 -3.28 -10.39
CA VAL A 92 1.95 -3.17 -11.75
C VAL A 92 1.72 -1.76 -12.34
N PRO A 93 2.45 -1.39 -13.41
CA PRO A 93 3.57 -2.10 -14.01
C PRO A 93 4.87 -1.97 -13.21
N PHE A 94 5.75 -2.98 -13.33
CA PHE A 94 7.07 -2.96 -12.70
C PHE A 94 8.09 -2.34 -13.65
N ASP A 95 8.33 -1.05 -13.53
CA ASP A 95 9.27 -0.27 -14.33
C ASP A 95 9.83 0.92 -13.53
N ALA A 96 10.83 1.60 -14.11
CA ALA A 96 11.45 2.75 -13.49
C ALA A 96 10.51 3.98 -13.39
N GLU A 97 9.57 4.13 -14.33
CA GLU A 97 8.63 5.26 -14.37
C GLU A 97 7.65 5.18 -13.20
N ASN A 98 7.31 3.96 -12.78
CA ASN A 98 6.49 3.68 -11.62
C ASN A 98 7.26 3.61 -10.29
N GLY A 99 8.53 4.02 -10.29
CA GLY A 99 9.35 4.13 -9.09
C GLY A 99 10.06 2.84 -8.67
N TYR A 100 9.96 1.76 -9.46
CA TYR A 100 10.65 0.52 -9.16
C TYR A 100 12.11 0.55 -9.58
N ALA A 101 12.94 -0.19 -8.85
CA ALA A 101 14.37 -0.37 -9.13
C ALA A 101 14.66 -1.83 -9.49
N LEU A 102 15.81 -2.05 -10.16
CA LEU A 102 16.32 -3.39 -10.39
C LEU A 102 16.75 -4.02 -9.05
N ALA A 103 16.28 -5.21 -8.80
CA ALA A 103 16.66 -6.02 -7.65
C ALA A 103 16.49 -7.50 -7.97
N ALA A 104 17.14 -8.35 -7.17
CA ALA A 104 17.08 -9.80 -7.35
C ALA A 104 15.63 -10.31 -7.28
N SER A 105 15.24 -11.05 -8.29
CA SER A 105 13.95 -11.72 -8.45
C SER A 105 14.17 -13.15 -8.90
N TYR A 106 13.18 -14.00 -8.71
CA TYR A 106 13.21 -15.39 -9.16
C TYR A 106 12.38 -15.53 -10.43
N GLU A 107 13.03 -15.96 -11.52
CA GLU A 107 12.37 -16.23 -12.79
C GLU A 107 12.81 -17.60 -13.31
N MET A 108 11.88 -18.51 -13.54
CA MET A 108 12.13 -19.87 -14.03
C MET A 108 13.24 -20.61 -13.25
N GLY A 109 13.22 -20.51 -11.92
CA GLY A 109 14.20 -21.17 -11.06
C GLY A 109 15.60 -20.53 -11.04
N LYS A 110 15.76 -19.33 -11.58
CA LYS A 110 17.01 -18.57 -11.57
C LYS A 110 16.84 -17.23 -10.88
N VAL A 111 17.93 -16.76 -10.27
CA VAL A 111 17.97 -15.40 -9.72
C VAL A 111 18.39 -14.46 -10.84
N VAL A 112 17.56 -13.48 -11.14
CA VAL A 112 17.81 -12.43 -12.14
C VAL A 112 17.51 -11.06 -11.54
N ASP A 113 18.15 -10.03 -12.06
CA ASP A 113 17.80 -8.65 -11.69
C ASP A 113 16.64 -8.18 -12.56
N SER A 114 15.51 -7.89 -11.93
CA SER A 114 14.32 -7.34 -12.58
C SER A 114 13.69 -6.23 -11.76
N TYR A 115 12.86 -5.40 -12.41
CA TYR A 115 12.07 -4.39 -11.70
C TYR A 115 11.03 -5.08 -10.79
N GLY A 116 10.83 -4.52 -9.61
CA GLY A 116 9.87 -5.06 -8.65
C GLY A 116 10.40 -6.24 -7.80
N GLY A 117 11.70 -6.61 -7.92
CA GLY A 117 12.29 -7.63 -7.04
C GLY A 117 12.06 -7.31 -5.57
N GLY A 118 11.40 -8.23 -4.85
CA GLY A 118 11.03 -8.06 -3.45
C GLY A 118 9.54 -7.85 -3.18
N ILE A 119 8.71 -7.62 -4.20
CA ILE A 119 7.25 -7.39 -4.06
C ILE A 119 6.51 -8.58 -3.41
N CYS A 120 6.97 -9.80 -3.60
CA CYS A 120 6.41 -10.98 -2.92
C CYS A 120 6.33 -10.79 -1.40
N GLN A 121 7.28 -10.07 -0.81
CA GLN A 121 7.24 -9.78 0.62
C GLN A 121 6.06 -8.86 1.00
N VAL A 122 5.74 -7.88 0.17
CA VAL A 122 4.57 -6.99 0.37
C VAL A 122 3.28 -7.81 0.33
N SER A 123 3.14 -8.65 -0.70
CA SER A 123 1.97 -9.54 -0.85
C SER A 123 1.83 -10.51 0.33
N THR A 124 2.94 -11.12 0.77
CA THR A 124 2.93 -12.03 1.93
C THR A 124 2.56 -11.30 3.22
N THR A 125 3.07 -10.10 3.43
CA THR A 125 2.76 -9.31 4.62
C THR A 125 1.27 -8.93 4.66
N LEU A 126 0.75 -8.49 3.52
CA LEU A 126 -0.69 -8.20 3.37
C LEU A 126 -1.53 -9.45 3.62
N TYR A 127 -1.15 -10.59 3.02
CA TYR A 127 -1.83 -11.86 3.22
C TYR A 127 -1.93 -12.26 4.70
N VAL A 128 -0.82 -12.12 5.45
CA VAL A 128 -0.82 -12.38 6.91
C VAL A 128 -1.76 -11.43 7.65
N ALA A 129 -1.81 -10.15 7.26
CA ALA A 129 -2.74 -9.20 7.87
C ALA A 129 -4.20 -9.57 7.60
N VAL A 130 -4.52 -9.96 6.34
CA VAL A 130 -5.87 -10.37 5.93
C VAL A 130 -6.29 -11.65 6.64
N LEU A 131 -5.40 -12.65 6.76
CA LEU A 131 -5.69 -13.88 7.51
C LEU A 131 -6.03 -13.60 8.98
N LYS A 132 -5.36 -12.62 9.59
CA LYS A 132 -5.66 -12.21 10.98
C LYS A 132 -6.93 -11.36 11.09
N ALA A 133 -7.29 -10.69 10.00
CA ALA A 133 -8.50 -9.89 9.91
C ALA A 133 -9.76 -10.74 9.66
N GLU A 134 -9.58 -12.03 9.33
CA GLU A 134 -10.72 -12.91 9.04
C GLU A 134 -11.72 -12.90 10.22
N PRO A 135 -12.92 -12.34 10.01
CA PRO A 135 -13.92 -12.21 11.09
C PRO A 135 -14.54 -13.56 11.50
N PHE A 136 -14.02 -14.66 10.97
CA PHE A 136 -14.55 -16.01 11.16
C PHE A 136 -14.08 -16.68 12.45
N HIS A 137 -13.15 -16.09 13.19
CA HIS A 137 -12.73 -16.68 14.48
C HIS A 137 -13.77 -16.52 15.59
N ASP A 138 -14.71 -15.59 15.43
CA ASP A 138 -15.77 -15.34 16.41
C ASP A 138 -17.15 -15.56 15.80
N CYS A 139 -17.45 -16.79 15.40
CA CYS A 139 -18.85 -17.14 15.19
C CYS A 139 -19.56 -17.06 16.56
N PRO A 140 -20.49 -16.11 16.76
CA PRO A 140 -21.14 -15.93 18.06
C PRO A 140 -21.96 -17.16 18.51
N LEU A 141 -22.18 -18.12 17.61
CA LEU A 141 -22.94 -19.32 17.88
C LEU A 141 -22.07 -20.54 18.23
N CYS A 142 -20.81 -20.63 17.78
CA CYS A 142 -20.01 -21.82 17.96
C CYS A 142 -18.54 -21.58 18.34
N GLY A 143 -18.04 -20.35 18.36
CA GLY A 143 -16.66 -20.01 18.70
C GLY A 143 -15.60 -20.53 17.71
N SER A 144 -16.02 -21.23 16.65
CA SER A 144 -15.15 -21.81 15.62
C SER A 144 -15.92 -22.04 14.33
N VAL A 145 -15.30 -21.79 13.18
CA VAL A 145 -15.88 -22.08 11.86
C VAL A 145 -15.75 -23.56 11.47
N ASP A 146 -14.84 -24.30 12.09
CA ASP A 146 -14.61 -25.71 11.81
C ASP A 146 -15.71 -26.56 12.46
N GLY A 147 -16.82 -26.71 11.79
CA GLY A 147 -17.93 -27.56 12.23
C GLY A 147 -19.27 -26.87 12.47
N CYS A 148 -19.35 -25.54 12.29
CA CYS A 148 -20.61 -24.83 12.37
C CYS A 148 -21.46 -25.03 11.11
N SER A 149 -22.66 -25.58 11.26
CA SER A 149 -23.61 -25.78 10.16
C SER A 149 -24.08 -24.47 9.54
N ASP A 150 -24.15 -23.42 10.35
CA ASP A 150 -24.67 -22.10 9.98
C ASP A 150 -23.62 -21.23 9.26
N CYS A 151 -22.34 -21.57 9.42
CA CYS A 151 -21.24 -20.88 8.74
C CYS A 151 -20.82 -21.57 7.43
N ARG A 152 -21.37 -22.74 7.09
CA ARG A 152 -21.02 -23.55 5.90
C ARG A 152 -21.51 -22.96 4.56
N GLY A 153 -22.15 -21.83 4.54
CA GLY A 153 -22.60 -21.14 3.31
C GLY A 153 -21.93 -19.79 3.09
N ILE A 154 -20.97 -19.42 3.94
CA ILE A 154 -20.24 -18.17 3.77
C ILE A 154 -19.07 -18.48 2.84
N GLU A 155 -19.16 -18.02 1.60
CA GLU A 155 -18.06 -18.11 0.64
C GLU A 155 -16.86 -17.37 1.22
N ARG A 156 -15.76 -18.10 1.43
CA ARG A 156 -14.48 -17.47 1.78
C ARG A 156 -14.07 -16.59 0.63
N PRO A 157 -13.64 -15.35 0.86
CA PRO A 157 -13.03 -14.59 -0.21
C PRO A 157 -11.83 -15.40 -0.73
N GLU A 158 -11.90 -15.84 -1.97
CA GLU A 158 -10.79 -16.54 -2.61
C GLU A 158 -9.67 -15.51 -2.83
N ILE A 159 -8.68 -15.54 -1.93
CA ILE A 159 -7.45 -14.76 -2.11
C ILE A 159 -6.62 -15.53 -3.13
N HIS A 160 -6.82 -15.22 -4.39
CA HIS A 160 -6.00 -15.78 -5.47
C HIS A 160 -4.60 -15.17 -5.42
N GLN A 161 -3.67 -15.91 -4.82
CA GLN A 161 -2.25 -15.63 -4.91
C GLN A 161 -1.75 -16.12 -6.28
N GLN A 162 -1.94 -15.31 -7.32
CA GLN A 162 -1.65 -15.66 -8.71
C GLN A 162 -0.17 -15.50 -9.10
N TYR A 163 0.73 -15.30 -8.14
CA TYR A 163 2.17 -15.23 -8.39
C TYR A 163 2.90 -16.41 -7.78
N GLY A 164 3.69 -17.08 -8.63
CA GLY A 164 4.56 -18.20 -8.40
C GLY A 164 5.62 -18.09 -7.29
N CYS A 165 5.28 -17.53 -6.15
CA CYS A 165 6.03 -17.75 -4.92
C CYS A 165 5.72 -19.12 -4.29
N ALA A 166 4.75 -19.86 -4.83
CA ALA A 166 4.38 -21.20 -4.34
C ALA A 166 5.40 -22.29 -4.72
N ASP A 167 6.30 -22.02 -5.65
CA ASP A 167 7.32 -23.00 -6.09
C ASP A 167 8.66 -22.87 -5.31
N LEU A 168 8.66 -22.18 -4.17
CA LEU A 168 9.87 -21.91 -3.38
C LEU A 168 9.95 -22.70 -2.05
N TYR A 169 9.14 -23.77 -1.88
CA TYR A 169 9.28 -24.73 -0.77
C TYR A 169 9.31 -26.16 -1.24
#